data_f2e82fae7b1251ad831e51e62451563f
#
_entry.id   f2e82fae7b1251ad831e51e62451563f
#
_cell.length_a   1.000
_cell.length_b   1.000
_cell.length_c   1.000
_cell.angle_alpha   90.00
_cell.angle_beta   90.00
_cell.angle_gamma   90.00
#
_symmetry.space_group_name_H-M   'P 1'
#
loop_
_entity.id
_entity.type
_entity.pdbx_description
1 polymer ?
#
loop_
_entity_poly.entity_id
_entity_poly.type
_entity_poly.pdbx_seq_one_letter_code
_entity_poly.pdbx_strand_id
1 'polypeptide(L)'
;SKPIEIALHVSNNLDIYYTLDSSEPSEDSIKYSTPIKFEKQGTYTIKAISIDSNGKSSKELTARYRLEFPTVNMPVVSIDSGVYDTQKKITVTADADCKIYYTKDGSIPDSKSTEYTKEIKMPKGNTVFSFIAMNSEGIYSKVVTRVYDYEEVYEYSYDQAVSMLTTILVKNKTMENEYGEYKNGDVAYFTYKSIAKVEKKNYYIVSFSIESDSGSITKEDTYAISCDTGACFRANVSGDSYSLVEIK
;
A
#
# COMPACT_ATOMS: atom_id res chain seq x y z
N SER A 1 19.07 8.50 16.09
CA SER A 1 19.80 9.74 16.45
C SER A 1 20.67 9.46 17.67
N LYS A 2 21.92 9.84 17.62
CA LYS A 2 22.80 9.71 18.80
C LYS A 2 22.79 11.04 19.54
N PRO A 3 22.57 11.03 20.88
CA PRO A 3 22.78 12.21 21.71
C PRO A 3 24.22 12.69 21.58
N ILE A 4 24.45 13.99 21.66
CA ILE A 4 25.79 14.52 21.87
C ILE A 4 26.02 14.82 23.33
N GLU A 5 27.22 14.53 23.81
CA GLU A 5 27.65 14.82 25.16
C GLU A 5 28.79 15.84 25.11
N ILE A 6 28.64 16.91 25.84
CA ILE A 6 29.65 17.97 25.91
C ILE A 6 30.32 17.92 27.29
N ALA A 7 31.58 17.66 27.30
CA ALA A 7 32.41 17.71 28.51
C ALA A 7 33.06 19.10 28.64
N LEU A 8 32.94 19.69 29.84
CA LEU A 8 33.63 20.90 30.21
C LEU A 8 34.87 20.54 31.06
N HIS A 9 36.00 21.15 30.71
CA HIS A 9 37.24 20.93 31.41
C HIS A 9 37.84 22.27 31.90
N VAL A 10 38.42 22.25 33.05
CA VAL A 10 39.17 23.38 33.60
C VAL A 10 40.49 22.87 34.21
N SER A 11 41.55 23.65 34.13
CA SER A 11 42.80 23.39 34.87
C SER A 11 42.67 23.71 36.34
N ASN A 12 43.44 23.00 37.20
CA ASN A 12 43.60 23.32 38.62
C ASN A 12 42.39 23.04 39.53
N ASN A 13 41.55 22.03 39.24
CA ASN A 13 40.44 21.63 40.12
C ASN A 13 39.51 22.78 40.56
N LEU A 14 39.21 23.69 39.66
CA LEU A 14 38.23 24.75 39.89
C LEU A 14 36.81 24.21 39.67
N ASP A 15 35.85 24.80 40.34
CA ASP A 15 34.43 24.52 40.08
C ASP A 15 33.98 25.23 38.79
N ILE A 16 33.25 24.52 37.92
CA ILE A 16 32.64 25.07 36.73
C ILE A 16 31.15 25.26 36.96
N TYR A 17 30.64 26.44 36.60
CA TYR A 17 29.23 26.78 36.58
C TYR A 17 28.79 27.14 35.19
N TYR A 18 27.59 26.73 34.76
CA TYR A 18 27.12 26.95 33.39
C TYR A 18 25.64 27.24 33.30
N THR A 19 25.21 27.86 32.20
CA THR A 19 23.83 28.09 31.79
C THR A 19 23.58 27.54 30.42
N LEU A 20 22.29 27.19 30.10
CA LEU A 20 21.82 26.67 28.79
C LEU A 20 20.77 27.59 28.14
N ASP A 21 20.35 28.63 28.84
CA ASP A 21 19.32 29.60 28.44
C ASP A 21 19.90 30.95 27.94
N SER A 22 21.22 31.00 27.74
CA SER A 22 21.98 32.16 27.34
C SER A 22 22.14 33.26 28.42
N SER A 23 21.65 33.04 29.64
CA SER A 23 21.93 33.92 30.79
C SER A 23 23.42 33.90 31.11
N GLU A 24 23.88 34.93 31.84
CA GLU A 24 25.27 34.98 32.34
C GLU A 24 25.44 34.00 33.49
N PRO A 25 26.45 33.09 33.44
CA PRO A 25 26.69 32.14 34.50
C PRO A 25 27.29 32.84 35.74
N SER A 26 26.83 32.36 36.93
CA SER A 26 27.30 32.81 38.24
C SER A 26 27.49 31.57 39.15
N GLU A 27 27.92 31.79 40.40
CA GLU A 27 27.99 30.72 41.41
C GLU A 27 26.62 30.09 41.75
N ASP A 28 25.53 30.79 41.47
CA ASP A 28 24.16 30.33 41.61
C ASP A 28 23.67 29.48 40.42
N SER A 29 24.47 29.39 39.35
CA SER A 29 24.15 28.64 38.14
C SER A 29 24.39 27.12 38.38
N ILE A 30 24.08 26.31 37.35
CA ILE A 30 24.25 24.86 37.43
C ILE A 30 25.72 24.51 37.59
N LYS A 31 26.09 23.84 38.70
CA LYS A 31 27.45 23.34 38.90
C LYS A 31 27.69 22.13 38.00
N TYR A 32 28.75 22.16 37.19
CA TYR A 32 29.11 21.07 36.27
C TYR A 32 29.66 19.87 37.07
N SER A 33 29.06 18.70 36.90
CA SER A 33 29.48 17.44 37.53
C SER A 33 29.56 16.27 36.53
N THR A 34 28.77 16.32 35.44
CA THR A 34 28.70 15.27 34.42
C THR A 34 28.55 15.89 33.05
N PRO A 35 28.92 15.21 31.94
CA PRO A 35 28.75 15.71 30.61
C PRO A 35 27.31 16.14 30.31
N ILE A 36 27.17 17.32 29.66
CA ILE A 36 25.88 17.89 29.28
C ILE A 36 25.36 17.14 28.05
N LYS A 37 24.16 16.58 28.13
CA LYS A 37 23.54 15.79 27.06
C LYS A 37 22.52 16.61 26.29
N PHE A 38 22.59 16.58 24.96
CA PHE A 38 21.57 17.08 24.07
C PHE A 38 20.98 15.94 23.23
N GLU A 39 19.69 15.69 23.41
CA GLU A 39 18.98 14.55 22.81
C GLU A 39 18.03 15.00 21.68
N LYS A 40 17.73 16.28 21.59
CA LYS A 40 16.78 16.84 20.61
C LYS A 40 17.49 17.68 19.57
N GLN A 41 16.95 17.69 18.37
CA GLN A 41 17.39 18.63 17.32
C GLN A 41 17.18 20.07 17.80
N GLY A 42 18.19 20.91 17.57
CA GLY A 42 18.12 22.31 18.00
C GLY A 42 19.47 23.00 18.01
N THR A 43 19.44 24.29 18.31
CA THR A 43 20.64 25.10 18.56
C THR A 43 20.75 25.33 20.07
N TYR A 44 21.89 24.99 20.61
CA TYR A 44 22.18 25.07 22.04
C TYR A 44 23.32 26.06 22.26
N THR A 45 23.18 26.91 23.26
CA THR A 45 24.26 27.82 23.70
C THR A 45 24.63 27.43 25.11
N ILE A 46 25.88 27.10 25.32
CA ILE A 46 26.45 26.88 26.66
C ILE A 46 27.28 28.10 26.99
N LYS A 47 27.01 28.74 28.10
CA LYS A 47 27.87 29.73 28.71
C LYS A 47 28.43 29.16 30.02
N ALA A 48 29.73 29.30 30.24
CA ALA A 48 30.36 28.74 31.41
C ALA A 48 31.46 29.61 31.99
N ILE A 49 31.62 29.58 33.29
CA ILE A 49 32.73 30.17 34.03
C ILE A 49 33.34 29.13 34.98
N SER A 50 34.58 29.33 35.35
CA SER A 50 35.15 28.61 36.48
C SER A 50 35.37 29.59 37.65
N ILE A 51 35.21 29.12 38.90
CA ILE A 51 35.36 29.92 40.14
C ILE A 51 36.41 29.24 41.03
N ASP A 52 37.34 30.04 41.51
CA ASP A 52 38.36 29.59 42.45
C ASP A 52 37.86 29.61 43.92
N SER A 53 38.65 29.05 44.84
CA SER A 53 38.34 28.98 46.27
C SER A 53 38.19 30.37 46.97
N ASN A 54 38.57 31.45 46.29
CA ASN A 54 38.43 32.83 46.78
C ASN A 54 37.24 33.55 46.18
N GLY A 55 36.39 32.83 45.37
CA GLY A 55 35.22 33.39 44.72
C GLY A 55 35.55 34.17 43.45
N LYS A 56 36.77 34.13 42.92
CA LYS A 56 37.15 34.84 41.69
C LYS A 56 36.77 34.01 40.45
N SER A 57 35.94 34.58 39.60
CA SER A 57 35.53 33.94 38.36
C SER A 57 36.49 34.14 37.17
N SER A 58 36.56 33.19 36.30
CA SER A 58 37.22 33.29 34.98
C SER A 58 36.48 34.24 34.04
N LYS A 59 37.02 34.42 32.85
CA LYS A 59 36.25 34.96 31.71
C LYS A 59 35.20 33.94 31.30
N GLU A 60 34.06 34.44 30.84
CA GLU A 60 32.98 33.59 30.29
C GLU A 60 33.48 32.88 29.01
N LEU A 61 33.20 31.59 28.96
CA LEU A 61 33.25 30.77 27.75
C LEU A 61 31.84 30.69 27.17
N THR A 62 31.68 31.07 25.89
CA THR A 62 30.43 30.84 25.17
C THR A 62 30.68 29.86 24.03
N ALA A 63 29.92 28.77 23.98
CA ALA A 63 29.97 27.79 22.92
C ALA A 63 28.56 27.53 22.35
N ARG A 64 28.46 27.47 21.02
CA ARG A 64 27.20 27.18 20.34
C ARG A 64 27.30 25.85 19.61
N TYR A 65 26.28 25.02 19.78
CA TYR A 65 26.16 23.72 19.13
C TYR A 65 24.84 23.66 18.37
N ARG A 66 24.89 23.17 17.11
CA ARG A 66 23.71 22.87 16.31
C ARG A 66 23.61 21.35 16.15
N LEU A 67 22.60 20.75 16.77
CA LEU A 67 22.31 19.35 16.63
C LEU A 67 21.25 19.16 15.55
N GLU A 68 21.65 18.56 14.45
CA GLU A 68 20.77 18.17 13.35
C GLU A 68 20.78 16.64 13.22
N PHE A 69 19.61 16.08 13.02
CA PHE A 69 19.49 14.65 12.70
C PHE A 69 19.34 14.50 11.19
N PRO A 70 20.01 13.49 10.60
CA PRO A 70 19.81 13.18 9.21
C PRO A 70 18.32 12.88 8.97
N THR A 71 17.78 13.41 7.88
CA THR A 71 16.40 13.19 7.43
C THR A 71 16.44 12.34 6.17
N VAL A 72 15.51 11.43 6.04
CA VAL A 72 15.29 10.62 4.84
C VAL A 72 14.08 11.20 4.10
N ASN A 73 14.22 11.43 2.80
CA ASN A 73 13.12 11.89 1.96
C ASN A 73 12.02 10.82 1.88
N MET A 74 10.77 11.29 1.82
CA MET A 74 9.63 10.39 1.62
C MET A 74 9.73 9.69 0.27
N PRO A 75 9.33 8.41 0.18
CA PRO A 75 9.24 7.73 -1.11
C PRO A 75 8.20 8.40 -2.01
N VAL A 76 8.47 8.39 -3.32
CA VAL A 76 7.56 8.91 -4.35
C VAL A 76 6.77 7.75 -4.94
N VAL A 77 5.45 7.83 -4.87
CA VAL A 77 4.51 6.84 -5.40
C VAL A 77 3.94 7.35 -6.72
N SER A 78 4.02 6.55 -7.78
CA SER A 78 3.68 6.96 -9.15
C SER A 78 2.18 7.20 -9.41
N ILE A 79 1.31 6.64 -8.58
CA ILE A 79 -0.15 6.70 -8.73
C ILE A 79 -0.73 7.40 -7.51
N ASP A 80 -1.56 8.41 -7.74
CA ASP A 80 -2.29 9.10 -6.68
C ASP A 80 -3.44 8.26 -6.14
N SER A 81 -3.93 8.61 -4.94
CA SER A 81 -5.14 8.02 -4.37
C SER A 81 -6.35 8.28 -5.26
N GLY A 82 -7.25 7.31 -5.40
CA GLY A 82 -8.45 7.49 -6.21
C GLY A 82 -9.19 6.19 -6.50
N VAL A 83 -10.26 6.34 -7.27
CA VAL A 83 -11.06 5.24 -7.81
C VAL A 83 -10.59 4.95 -9.24
N TYR A 84 -10.44 3.68 -9.57
CA TYR A 84 -9.90 3.22 -10.85
C TYR A 84 -10.76 2.11 -11.43
N ASP A 85 -11.01 2.18 -12.73
CA ASP A 85 -11.76 1.21 -13.54
C ASP A 85 -10.84 0.22 -14.27
N THR A 86 -9.55 0.51 -14.29
CA THR A 86 -8.53 -0.33 -14.93
C THR A 86 -7.37 -0.59 -13.97
N GLN A 87 -6.84 -1.82 -13.97
CA GLN A 87 -5.73 -2.20 -13.12
C GLN A 87 -4.46 -1.40 -13.45
N LYS A 88 -3.99 -0.60 -12.50
CA LYS A 88 -2.75 0.15 -12.59
C LYS A 88 -1.58 -0.61 -11.96
N LYS A 89 -0.36 -0.23 -12.35
CA LYS A 89 0.89 -0.68 -11.74
C LYS A 89 1.45 0.45 -10.89
N ILE A 90 1.59 0.20 -9.61
CA ILE A 90 2.13 1.14 -8.64
C ILE A 90 3.64 0.96 -8.60
N THR A 91 4.37 2.01 -8.96
CA THR A 91 5.83 2.07 -8.79
C THR A 91 6.17 3.06 -7.69
N VAL A 92 7.21 2.74 -6.91
CA VAL A 92 7.65 3.55 -5.78
C VAL A 92 9.16 3.74 -5.89
N THR A 93 9.62 4.98 -5.71
CA THR A 93 11.04 5.33 -5.73
C THR A 93 11.43 6.07 -4.46
N ALA A 94 12.69 5.95 -4.07
CA ALA A 94 13.32 6.67 -2.97
C ALA A 94 14.76 7.04 -3.34
N ASP A 95 15.46 7.72 -2.44
CA ASP A 95 16.88 8.01 -2.61
C ASP A 95 17.69 6.72 -2.78
N ALA A 96 18.81 6.79 -3.50
CA ALA A 96 19.56 5.62 -3.99
C ALA A 96 20.09 4.67 -2.90
N ASP A 97 20.32 5.18 -1.68
CA ASP A 97 20.80 4.44 -0.52
C ASP A 97 19.69 3.94 0.40
N CYS A 98 18.42 4.13 0.00
CA CYS A 98 17.27 3.79 0.80
C CYS A 98 16.58 2.51 0.33
N LYS A 99 16.14 1.69 1.28
CA LYS A 99 15.16 0.62 1.08
C LYS A 99 13.76 1.15 1.33
N ILE A 100 12.79 0.62 0.59
CA ILE A 100 11.38 1.00 0.75
C ILE A 100 10.63 -0.17 1.35
N TYR A 101 9.82 0.08 2.38
CA TYR A 101 8.92 -0.90 3.00
C TYR A 101 7.48 -0.43 2.88
N TYR A 102 6.53 -1.38 2.83
CA TYR A 102 5.13 -1.04 2.70
C TYR A 102 4.19 -2.02 3.41
N THR A 103 2.97 -1.53 3.70
CA THR A 103 1.81 -2.30 4.16
C THR A 103 0.63 -2.10 3.21
N LYS A 104 -0.41 -2.96 3.31
CA LYS A 104 -1.62 -2.90 2.47
C LYS A 104 -2.91 -2.63 3.27
N ASP A 105 -2.78 -2.44 4.56
CA ASP A 105 -3.87 -2.23 5.52
C ASP A 105 -3.84 -0.84 6.16
N GLY A 106 -2.94 0.04 5.69
CA GLY A 106 -2.76 1.39 6.21
C GLY A 106 -1.93 1.47 7.49
N SER A 107 -1.48 0.36 8.05
CA SER A 107 -0.57 0.37 9.20
C SER A 107 0.78 1.03 8.83
N ILE A 108 1.47 1.58 9.83
CA ILE A 108 2.78 2.21 9.62
C ILE A 108 3.82 1.12 9.34
N PRO A 109 4.51 1.15 8.17
CA PRO A 109 5.54 0.18 7.85
C PRO A 109 6.80 0.35 8.73
N ASP A 110 7.53 -0.74 8.89
CA ASP A 110 8.87 -0.79 9.50
C ASP A 110 9.79 -1.74 8.71
N SER A 111 11.00 -1.98 9.21
CA SER A 111 11.97 -2.89 8.58
C SER A 111 11.57 -4.37 8.55
N LYS A 112 10.48 -4.75 9.23
CA LYS A 112 9.89 -6.10 9.21
C LYS A 112 8.73 -6.22 8.23
N SER A 113 8.23 -5.09 7.73
CA SER A 113 7.18 -5.02 6.73
C SER A 113 7.69 -5.50 5.37
N THR A 114 6.80 -5.65 4.40
CA THR A 114 7.18 -6.09 3.05
C THR A 114 8.13 -5.09 2.39
N GLU A 115 9.32 -5.55 1.98
CA GLU A 115 10.25 -4.72 1.20
C GLU A 115 9.73 -4.56 -0.25
N TYR A 116 9.70 -3.32 -0.74
CA TYR A 116 9.34 -3.03 -2.12
C TYR A 116 10.53 -3.31 -3.05
N THR A 117 10.41 -4.33 -3.89
CA THR A 117 11.47 -4.74 -4.83
C THR A 117 11.03 -4.69 -6.29
N LYS A 118 9.72 -4.59 -6.57
CA LYS A 118 9.14 -4.54 -7.91
C LYS A 118 7.79 -3.83 -7.90
N GLU A 119 7.33 -3.44 -9.08
CA GLU A 119 6.00 -2.85 -9.26
C GLU A 119 4.88 -3.70 -8.63
N ILE A 120 3.92 -3.04 -8.02
CA ILE A 120 2.75 -3.68 -7.38
C ILE A 120 1.57 -3.51 -8.33
N LYS A 121 0.90 -4.60 -8.69
CA LYS A 121 -0.41 -4.53 -9.35
C LYS A 121 -1.43 -4.04 -8.35
N MET A 122 -2.23 -3.03 -8.73
CA MET A 122 -3.30 -2.52 -7.88
C MET A 122 -4.29 -3.64 -7.56
N PRO A 123 -4.55 -3.95 -6.27
CA PRO A 123 -5.52 -4.97 -5.89
C PRO A 123 -6.94 -4.53 -6.22
N LYS A 124 -7.86 -5.47 -6.46
CA LYS A 124 -9.30 -5.18 -6.53
C LYS A 124 -9.84 -4.75 -5.17
N GLY A 125 -10.86 -3.90 -5.21
CA GLY A 125 -11.51 -3.32 -4.04
C GLY A 125 -10.69 -2.23 -3.37
N ASN A 126 -11.13 -1.84 -2.19
CA ASN A 126 -10.50 -0.78 -1.41
C ASN A 126 -9.23 -1.28 -0.72
N THR A 127 -8.12 -0.59 -0.94
CA THR A 127 -6.82 -0.93 -0.34
C THR A 127 -6.10 0.33 0.11
N VAL A 128 -5.58 0.32 1.34
CA VAL A 128 -4.79 1.41 1.90
C VAL A 128 -3.32 1.01 1.95
N PHE A 129 -2.51 1.57 1.07
CA PHE A 129 -1.07 1.38 1.11
C PHE A 129 -0.41 2.46 1.97
N SER A 130 0.52 2.05 2.82
CA SER A 130 1.47 2.95 3.48
C SER A 130 2.88 2.58 3.07
N PHE A 131 3.70 3.57 2.72
CA PHE A 131 5.08 3.40 2.27
C PHE A 131 6.02 4.22 3.14
N ILE A 132 7.21 3.71 3.41
CA ILE A 132 8.27 4.37 4.16
C ILE A 132 9.63 4.05 3.51
N ALA A 133 10.54 5.00 3.47
CA ALA A 133 11.93 4.78 3.08
C ALA A 133 12.81 4.69 4.33
N MET A 134 13.84 3.83 4.29
CA MET A 134 14.82 3.67 5.36
C MET A 134 16.23 3.67 4.76
N ASN A 135 17.12 4.53 5.26
CA ASN A 135 18.51 4.56 4.84
C ASN A 135 19.36 3.46 5.49
N SER A 136 20.63 3.37 5.12
CA SER A 136 21.59 2.38 5.65
C SER A 136 21.88 2.52 7.15
N GLU A 137 21.59 3.68 7.75
CA GLU A 137 21.72 3.92 9.19
C GLU A 137 20.48 3.51 9.99
N GLY A 138 19.43 3.03 9.33
CA GLY A 138 18.16 2.65 9.94
C GLY A 138 17.23 3.83 10.27
N ILE A 139 17.46 4.99 9.64
CA ILE A 139 16.62 6.18 9.82
C ILE A 139 15.48 6.13 8.82
N TYR A 140 14.26 6.33 9.30
CA TYR A 140 13.04 6.30 8.48
C TYR A 140 12.64 7.68 7.99
N SER A 141 12.03 7.72 6.80
CA SER A 141 11.30 8.87 6.29
C SER A 141 9.97 9.07 7.04
N LYS A 142 9.24 10.12 6.70
CA LYS A 142 7.79 10.17 6.97
C LYS A 142 7.07 9.15 6.09
N VAL A 143 5.89 8.70 6.56
CA VAL A 143 5.03 7.75 5.84
C VAL A 143 4.30 8.46 4.71
N VAL A 144 4.21 7.80 3.54
CA VAL A 144 3.32 8.19 2.44
C VAL A 144 2.18 7.18 2.38
N THR A 145 0.95 7.67 2.49
CA THR A 145 -0.25 6.82 2.39
C THR A 145 -0.96 7.07 1.07
N ARG A 146 -1.46 6.00 0.45
CA ARG A 146 -2.29 6.01 -0.75
C ARG A 146 -3.49 5.10 -0.56
N VAL A 147 -4.65 5.58 -0.95
CA VAL A 147 -5.91 4.83 -0.91
C VAL A 147 -6.36 4.59 -2.33
N TYR A 148 -6.51 3.32 -2.70
CA TYR A 148 -6.99 2.91 -4.01
C TYR A 148 -8.28 2.13 -3.85
N ASP A 149 -9.25 2.46 -4.71
CA ASP A 149 -10.46 1.69 -4.88
C ASP A 149 -10.53 1.27 -6.35
N TYR A 150 -10.21 0.00 -6.62
CA TYR A 150 -10.15 -0.52 -7.98
C TYR A 150 -11.23 -1.58 -8.19
N GLU A 151 -12.15 -1.26 -9.07
CA GLU A 151 -13.14 -2.19 -9.60
C GLU A 151 -13.02 -2.25 -11.12
N GLU A 152 -12.85 -3.47 -11.64
CA GLU A 152 -12.79 -3.68 -13.09
C GLU A 152 -14.18 -3.50 -13.69
N VAL A 153 -14.32 -2.53 -14.56
CA VAL A 153 -15.58 -2.24 -15.25
C VAL A 153 -15.56 -2.94 -16.61
N TYR A 154 -16.65 -3.62 -16.93
CA TYR A 154 -16.86 -4.31 -18.20
C TYR A 154 -17.90 -3.59 -19.04
N GLU A 155 -17.82 -3.67 -20.38
CA GLU A 155 -18.77 -3.06 -21.30
C GLU A 155 -20.19 -3.64 -21.12
N TYR A 156 -20.28 -4.96 -20.85
CA TYR A 156 -21.54 -5.66 -20.61
C TYR A 156 -21.60 -6.17 -19.18
N SER A 157 -22.72 -5.92 -18.51
CA SER A 157 -23.02 -6.56 -17.22
C SER A 157 -23.28 -8.06 -17.43
N TYR A 158 -23.25 -8.83 -16.33
CA TYR A 158 -23.57 -10.26 -16.39
C TYR A 158 -24.97 -10.51 -16.98
N ASP A 159 -25.99 -9.75 -16.57
CA ASP A 159 -27.36 -9.92 -17.05
C ASP A 159 -27.50 -9.60 -18.54
N GLN A 160 -26.82 -8.57 -19.03
CA GLN A 160 -26.77 -8.24 -20.45
C GLN A 160 -26.08 -9.38 -21.25
N ALA A 161 -24.97 -9.88 -20.72
CA ALA A 161 -24.22 -10.97 -21.34
C ALA A 161 -25.04 -12.26 -21.42
N VAL A 162 -25.75 -12.63 -20.34
CA VAL A 162 -26.66 -13.80 -20.31
C VAL A 162 -27.82 -13.60 -21.29
N SER A 163 -28.38 -12.40 -21.40
CA SER A 163 -29.44 -12.11 -22.38
C SER A 163 -28.98 -12.33 -23.82
N MET A 164 -27.74 -11.94 -24.14
CA MET A 164 -27.13 -12.21 -25.46
C MET A 164 -26.98 -13.71 -25.73
N LEU A 165 -26.48 -14.45 -24.74
CA LEU A 165 -26.37 -15.90 -24.83
C LEU A 165 -27.75 -16.56 -25.03
N THR A 166 -28.74 -16.17 -24.24
CA THR A 166 -30.13 -16.65 -24.37
C THR A 166 -30.66 -16.48 -25.77
N THR A 167 -30.49 -15.30 -26.36
CA THR A 167 -30.90 -15.02 -27.74
C THR A 167 -30.30 -15.99 -28.74
N ILE A 168 -28.99 -16.30 -28.62
CA ILE A 168 -28.31 -17.25 -29.47
C ILE A 168 -28.81 -18.68 -29.24
N LEU A 169 -29.01 -19.08 -27.98
CA LEU A 169 -29.46 -20.43 -27.63
C LEU A 169 -30.91 -20.71 -28.10
N VAL A 170 -31.78 -19.69 -28.08
CA VAL A 170 -33.13 -19.77 -28.67
C VAL A 170 -33.05 -19.87 -30.23
N LYS A 171 -32.23 -19.00 -30.86
CA LYS A 171 -32.05 -18.99 -32.31
C LYS A 171 -31.55 -20.33 -32.82
N ASN A 172 -30.60 -20.96 -32.12
CA ASN A 172 -30.04 -22.26 -32.57
C ASN A 172 -30.81 -23.47 -31.98
N LYS A 173 -31.98 -23.24 -31.39
CA LYS A 173 -32.89 -24.27 -30.81
C LYS A 173 -32.28 -25.07 -29.66
N THR A 174 -31.29 -24.56 -28.97
CA THR A 174 -30.78 -25.13 -27.73
C THR A 174 -31.73 -24.86 -26.57
N MET A 175 -32.42 -23.71 -26.60
CA MET A 175 -33.57 -23.34 -25.76
C MET A 175 -34.83 -23.22 -26.60
N GLU A 176 -36.00 -23.54 -26.03
CA GLU A 176 -37.29 -23.37 -26.70
C GLU A 176 -37.74 -21.91 -26.75
N ASN A 177 -37.52 -21.19 -25.68
CA ASN A 177 -37.88 -19.78 -25.55
C ASN A 177 -36.90 -19.04 -24.60
N GLU A 178 -37.05 -17.74 -24.52
CA GLU A 178 -36.20 -16.86 -23.71
C GLU A 178 -36.42 -16.99 -22.19
N TYR A 179 -37.51 -17.60 -21.76
CA TYR A 179 -37.85 -17.82 -20.36
C TYR A 179 -37.28 -19.13 -19.82
N GLY A 180 -36.69 -19.98 -20.68
CA GLY A 180 -36.14 -21.27 -20.29
C GLY A 180 -37.17 -22.36 -20.09
N GLU A 181 -38.42 -22.15 -20.43
CA GLU A 181 -39.52 -23.11 -20.27
C GLU A 181 -39.63 -24.00 -21.49
N TYR A 182 -39.76 -25.30 -21.28
CA TYR A 182 -39.96 -26.31 -22.33
C TYR A 182 -41.39 -26.88 -22.25
N LYS A 183 -41.92 -27.29 -23.42
CA LYS A 183 -43.27 -27.85 -23.52
C LYS A 183 -43.50 -29.14 -22.69
N ASN A 184 -42.43 -29.86 -22.41
CA ASN A 184 -42.46 -31.08 -21.61
C ASN A 184 -42.35 -30.80 -20.07
N GLY A 185 -42.32 -29.54 -19.65
CA GLY A 185 -42.21 -29.13 -18.25
C GLY A 185 -40.76 -28.94 -17.77
N ASP A 186 -39.76 -29.22 -18.62
CA ASP A 186 -38.36 -28.98 -18.25
C ASP A 186 -38.09 -27.44 -18.17
N VAL A 187 -37.11 -27.05 -17.37
CA VAL A 187 -36.72 -25.67 -17.19
C VAL A 187 -35.22 -25.52 -17.39
N ALA A 188 -34.83 -24.54 -18.22
CA ALA A 188 -33.45 -24.16 -18.39
C ALA A 188 -33.09 -22.98 -17.48
N TYR A 189 -31.90 -23.00 -16.93
CA TYR A 189 -31.37 -21.88 -16.14
C TYR A 189 -29.87 -21.69 -16.32
N PHE A 190 -29.42 -20.49 -15.99
CA PHE A 190 -28.01 -20.12 -16.00
C PHE A 190 -27.47 -19.95 -14.60
N THR A 191 -26.29 -20.48 -14.35
CA THR A 191 -25.57 -20.31 -13.09
C THR A 191 -24.25 -19.61 -13.36
N TYR A 192 -24.03 -18.45 -12.74
CA TYR A 192 -22.74 -17.77 -12.74
C TYR A 192 -21.69 -18.64 -12.04
N LYS A 193 -20.55 -18.85 -12.69
CA LYS A 193 -19.42 -19.58 -12.10
C LYS A 193 -18.29 -18.63 -11.71
N SER A 194 -17.81 -17.83 -12.65
CA SER A 194 -16.66 -16.92 -12.43
C SER A 194 -16.48 -15.94 -13.59
N ILE A 195 -15.50 -15.04 -13.44
CA ILE A 195 -14.88 -14.38 -14.58
C ILE A 195 -13.53 -15.05 -14.83
N ALA A 196 -13.31 -15.55 -16.02
CA ALA A 196 -12.04 -16.16 -16.43
C ALA A 196 -11.32 -15.28 -17.47
N LYS A 197 -10.00 -15.30 -17.42
CA LYS A 197 -9.17 -14.62 -18.43
C LYS A 197 -8.64 -15.65 -19.44
N VAL A 198 -9.10 -15.57 -20.68
CA VAL A 198 -8.65 -16.41 -21.79
C VAL A 198 -8.00 -15.49 -22.83
N GLU A 199 -6.75 -15.77 -23.24
CA GLU A 199 -6.00 -14.97 -24.22
C GLU A 199 -6.02 -13.45 -23.95
N LYS A 200 -5.86 -13.07 -22.68
CA LYS A 200 -5.88 -11.67 -22.19
C LYS A 200 -7.24 -10.96 -22.22
N LYS A 201 -8.34 -11.63 -22.59
CA LYS A 201 -9.70 -11.11 -22.55
C LYS A 201 -10.48 -11.70 -21.39
N ASN A 202 -11.41 -10.94 -20.83
CA ASN A 202 -12.26 -11.37 -19.72
C ASN A 202 -13.57 -11.95 -20.23
N TYR A 203 -14.01 -13.06 -19.63
CA TYR A 203 -15.23 -13.75 -19.98
C TYR A 203 -16.02 -14.12 -18.73
N TYR A 204 -17.32 -13.87 -18.76
CA TYR A 204 -18.25 -14.50 -17.80
C TYR A 204 -18.32 -15.99 -18.13
N ILE A 205 -18.01 -16.83 -17.19
CA ILE A 205 -18.19 -18.28 -17.29
C ILE A 205 -19.53 -18.65 -16.64
N VAL A 206 -20.35 -19.31 -17.44
CA VAL A 206 -21.75 -19.59 -17.11
C VAL A 206 -22.04 -21.07 -17.34
N SER A 207 -22.61 -21.75 -16.37
CA SER A 207 -23.21 -23.06 -16.57
C SER A 207 -24.65 -22.88 -17.06
N PHE A 208 -24.99 -23.55 -18.13
CA PHE A 208 -26.35 -23.68 -18.63
C PHE A 208 -26.84 -25.07 -18.32
N SER A 209 -27.94 -25.21 -17.60
CA SER A 209 -28.50 -26.47 -17.18
C SER A 209 -29.97 -26.58 -17.58
N ILE A 210 -30.41 -27.77 -17.95
CA ILE A 210 -31.84 -28.10 -18.15
C ILE A 210 -32.22 -29.09 -17.07
N GLU A 211 -33.18 -28.74 -16.26
CA GLU A 211 -33.74 -29.56 -15.20
C GLU A 211 -35.12 -30.08 -15.63
N SER A 212 -35.33 -31.39 -15.49
CA SER A 212 -36.62 -32.01 -15.75
C SER A 212 -37.63 -31.69 -14.67
N ASP A 213 -38.91 -31.87 -14.94
CA ASP A 213 -40.02 -31.75 -13.98
C ASP A 213 -39.83 -32.62 -12.72
N SER A 214 -39.02 -33.69 -12.81
CA SER A 214 -38.65 -34.55 -11.68
C SER A 214 -37.47 -34.04 -10.86
N GLY A 215 -36.88 -32.89 -11.20
CA GLY A 215 -35.73 -32.31 -10.52
C GLY A 215 -34.35 -32.88 -10.95
N SER A 216 -34.31 -33.65 -12.06
CA SER A 216 -33.06 -34.23 -12.57
C SER A 216 -32.46 -33.33 -13.66
N ILE A 217 -31.14 -33.08 -13.58
CA ILE A 217 -30.42 -32.33 -14.64
C ILE A 217 -30.27 -33.27 -15.84
N THR A 218 -30.90 -32.91 -16.96
CA THR A 218 -30.88 -33.68 -18.22
C THR A 218 -29.82 -33.16 -19.20
N LYS A 219 -29.37 -31.94 -19.02
CA LYS A 219 -28.32 -31.31 -19.81
C LYS A 219 -27.52 -30.31 -18.98
N GLU A 220 -26.22 -30.31 -19.17
CA GLU A 220 -25.34 -29.30 -18.62
C GLU A 220 -24.27 -28.93 -19.64
N ASP A 221 -24.15 -27.66 -19.96
CA ASP A 221 -23.12 -27.09 -20.85
C ASP A 221 -22.46 -25.89 -20.16
N THR A 222 -21.22 -25.60 -20.52
CA THR A 222 -20.53 -24.38 -20.04
C THR A 222 -20.36 -23.42 -21.22
N TYR A 223 -20.67 -22.16 -20.95
CA TYR A 223 -20.49 -21.07 -21.91
C TYR A 223 -19.58 -20.00 -21.34
N ALA A 224 -18.90 -19.29 -22.24
CA ALA A 224 -18.11 -18.11 -21.95
C ALA A 224 -18.66 -16.94 -22.76
N ILE A 225 -18.88 -15.79 -22.11
CA ILE A 225 -19.41 -14.61 -22.77
C ILE A 225 -18.39 -13.48 -22.57
N SER A 226 -17.92 -12.90 -23.66
CA SER A 226 -16.95 -11.81 -23.59
C SER A 226 -17.52 -10.62 -22.83
N CYS A 227 -16.82 -10.19 -21.78
CA CYS A 227 -17.21 -9.02 -20.98
C CYS A 227 -17.14 -7.70 -21.76
N ASP A 228 -16.33 -7.67 -22.86
CA ASP A 228 -16.07 -6.46 -23.65
C ASP A 228 -16.90 -6.39 -24.94
N THR A 229 -17.29 -7.53 -25.51
CA THR A 229 -17.97 -7.57 -26.82
C THR A 229 -19.32 -8.27 -26.79
N GLY A 230 -19.66 -8.96 -25.71
CA GLY A 230 -20.86 -9.79 -25.64
C GLY A 230 -20.82 -11.06 -26.50
N ALA A 231 -19.72 -11.30 -27.25
CA ALA A 231 -19.57 -12.50 -28.08
C ALA A 231 -19.63 -13.77 -27.20
N CYS A 232 -20.40 -14.78 -27.67
CA CYS A 232 -20.69 -15.98 -26.92
C CYS A 232 -19.92 -17.17 -27.47
N PHE A 233 -19.45 -18.02 -26.57
CA PHE A 233 -18.65 -19.19 -26.87
C PHE A 233 -19.14 -20.40 -26.08
N ARG A 234 -19.09 -21.58 -26.65
CA ARG A 234 -19.11 -22.82 -25.88
C ARG A 234 -17.73 -22.99 -25.26
N ALA A 235 -17.67 -23.22 -23.95
CA ALA A 235 -16.43 -23.38 -23.23
C ALA A 235 -16.18 -24.85 -22.90
N ASN A 236 -15.09 -25.41 -23.41
CA ASN A 236 -14.60 -26.72 -22.99
C ASN A 236 -13.62 -26.50 -21.82
N VAL A 237 -13.92 -27.11 -20.68
CA VAL A 237 -13.16 -26.97 -19.43
C VAL A 237 -12.14 -28.11 -19.33
N SER A 238 -10.88 -27.78 -19.07
CA SER A 238 -9.82 -28.76 -18.81
C SER A 238 -8.96 -28.25 -17.64
N GLY A 239 -9.23 -28.76 -16.44
CA GLY A 239 -8.67 -28.23 -15.20
C GLY A 239 -9.03 -26.76 -15.03
N ASP A 240 -8.04 -25.87 -14.86
CA ASP A 240 -8.23 -24.42 -14.74
C ASP A 240 -8.22 -23.68 -16.10
N SER A 241 -8.23 -24.39 -17.22
CA SER A 241 -8.14 -23.83 -18.55
C SER A 241 -9.44 -23.93 -19.32
N TYR A 242 -9.69 -22.95 -20.22
CA TYR A 242 -10.85 -22.90 -21.10
C TYR A 242 -10.42 -22.87 -22.57
N SER A 243 -11.03 -23.73 -23.38
CA SER A 243 -10.96 -23.67 -24.82
C SER A 243 -12.31 -23.20 -25.36
N LEU A 244 -12.32 -22.11 -26.14
CA LEU A 244 -13.53 -21.42 -26.54
C LEU A 244 -13.86 -21.67 -28.01
N VAL A 245 -15.10 -22.04 -28.29
CA VAL A 245 -15.64 -22.20 -29.65
C VAL A 245 -16.80 -21.22 -29.80
N GLU A 246 -16.65 -20.24 -30.66
CA GLU A 246 -17.68 -19.21 -30.90
C GLU A 246 -19.00 -19.83 -31.37
N ILE A 247 -20.10 -19.38 -30.80
CA ILE A 247 -21.47 -19.69 -31.20
C ILE A 247 -22.18 -18.46 -31.74
N LYS A 248 -23.02 -18.61 -32.77
CA LYS A 248 -23.69 -17.50 -33.46
C LYS A 248 -25.18 -17.75 -33.60
#